data_c88e46741ac22dbb1470bad0de7b3517
#
_entry.id   c88e46741ac22dbb1470bad0de7b3517
#
_cell.length_a   1.000
_cell.length_b   1.000
_cell.length_c   1.000
_cell.angle_alpha   90.00
_cell.angle_beta   90.00
_cell.angle_gamma   90.00
#
_symmetry.space_group_name_H-M   'P 1'
#
loop_
_entity.id
_entity.type
_entity.pdbx_description
1 polymer ?
#
loop_
_entity_poly.entity_id
_entity_poly.type
_entity_poly.pdbx_seq_one_letter_code
_entity_poly.pdbx_strand_id
1 'polypeptide(L)'
;MKAEFQSQLSESITGFLAYKRALGLSFETETYALRLFDRYLVEQSITDVDAITSELLDTFLVSRRRNSPRSYNHLLGVLRRLFDWLVNQGLLLRSPLCDRPRRETSQRVPFLFDKELARRLLNVARNLPDNPYALLRGPTYHMIFALLYGLGLRVGEISRLCRKDVDFQRNLLVIRQTKFSKSRLVPFGPCMAKSLQQYIDCRERKFGELQPDDPFFSFRNCPISRHTISQTLHSIIPFLGVSVPEGVAPPRPHSLRHSFAVGTLLRWYREKKDPAQYLLHLSTFLGHVNPESTAVYLTITEDLLTEAGERFAQFSAPLIKGVKL
;
A
#
# COMPACT_ATOMS: atom_id res chain seq x y z
N MET A 1 -26.78 -15.61 -14.54
CA MET A 1 -25.70 -15.15 -13.63
C MET A 1 -25.70 -16.07 -12.43
N LYS A 2 -24.58 -16.76 -12.11
CA LYS A 2 -24.48 -17.50 -10.85
C LYS A 2 -24.57 -16.49 -9.71
N ALA A 3 -25.43 -16.75 -8.71
CA ALA A 3 -25.50 -15.93 -7.50
C ALA A 3 -24.10 -15.80 -6.88
N GLU A 4 -23.73 -14.60 -6.45
CA GLU A 4 -22.40 -14.33 -5.88
C GLU A 4 -22.19 -15.09 -4.56
N PHE A 5 -23.28 -15.36 -3.81
CA PHE A 5 -23.34 -16.10 -2.56
C PHE A 5 -24.43 -17.16 -2.66
N GLN A 6 -24.29 -18.27 -1.93
CA GLN A 6 -25.15 -19.46 -2.07
C GLN A 6 -25.68 -20.00 -0.73
N SER A 7 -25.14 -19.56 0.41
CA SER A 7 -25.60 -19.98 1.73
C SER A 7 -26.93 -19.32 2.11
N GLN A 8 -27.51 -19.75 3.22
CA GLN A 8 -28.70 -19.13 3.84
C GLN A 8 -28.48 -17.63 4.14
N LEU A 9 -27.22 -17.19 4.32
CA LEU A 9 -26.87 -15.77 4.51
C LEU A 9 -26.69 -14.98 3.20
N SER A 10 -26.93 -15.56 2.02
CA SER A 10 -26.64 -14.94 0.71
C SER A 10 -27.30 -13.57 0.54
N GLU A 11 -28.57 -13.43 0.88
CA GLU A 11 -29.29 -12.15 0.84
C GLU A 11 -28.75 -11.15 1.86
N SER A 12 -28.51 -11.62 3.09
CA SER A 12 -27.96 -10.82 4.17
C SER A 12 -26.56 -10.30 3.86
N ILE A 13 -25.68 -11.15 3.33
CA ILE A 13 -24.33 -10.75 2.90
C ILE A 13 -24.40 -9.72 1.78
N THR A 14 -25.31 -9.93 0.80
CA THR A 14 -25.52 -9.00 -0.31
C THR A 14 -26.00 -7.64 0.20
N GLY A 15 -26.98 -7.62 1.10
CA GLY A 15 -27.50 -6.41 1.75
C GLY A 15 -26.43 -5.68 2.56
N PHE A 16 -25.64 -6.42 3.35
CA PHE A 16 -24.51 -5.87 4.09
C PHE A 16 -23.46 -5.21 3.17
N LEU A 17 -23.11 -5.86 2.07
CA LEU A 17 -22.16 -5.32 1.10
C LEU A 17 -22.73 -4.08 0.40
N ALA A 18 -24.02 -4.09 0.04
CA ALA A 18 -24.69 -2.94 -0.54
C ALA A 18 -24.68 -1.74 0.44
N TYR A 19 -24.99 -1.98 1.71
CA TYR A 19 -24.91 -0.97 2.77
C TYR A 19 -23.50 -0.39 2.91
N LYS A 20 -22.46 -1.24 2.95
CA LYS A 20 -21.07 -0.77 3.06
C LYS A 20 -20.60 0.01 1.84
N ARG A 21 -21.03 -0.39 0.64
CA ARG A 21 -20.74 0.33 -0.61
C ARG A 21 -21.45 1.68 -0.68
N ALA A 22 -22.69 1.77 -0.20
CA ALA A 22 -23.42 3.04 -0.08
C ALA A 22 -22.72 4.04 0.86
N LEU A 23 -21.96 3.53 1.86
CA LEU A 23 -21.10 4.36 2.71
C LEU A 23 -19.75 4.76 2.04
N GLY A 24 -19.58 4.50 0.74
CA GLY A 24 -18.36 4.83 0.00
C GLY A 24 -17.18 3.88 0.22
N LEU A 25 -17.40 2.69 0.80
CA LEU A 25 -16.37 1.68 1.03
C LEU A 25 -16.35 0.66 -0.12
N SER A 26 -15.19 0.38 -0.73
CA SER A 26 -15.08 -0.61 -1.82
C SER A 26 -15.33 -2.04 -1.35
N PHE A 27 -14.92 -2.38 -0.14
CA PHE A 27 -15.13 -3.68 0.52
C PHE A 27 -14.74 -4.92 -0.32
N GLU A 28 -13.74 -4.79 -1.21
CA GLU A 28 -13.30 -5.87 -2.10
C GLU A 28 -12.66 -7.04 -1.35
N THR A 29 -11.74 -6.71 -0.43
CA THR A 29 -11.02 -7.73 0.38
C THR A 29 -11.98 -8.42 1.35
N GLU A 30 -12.91 -7.65 1.91
CA GLU A 30 -13.96 -8.14 2.80
C GLU A 30 -14.95 -9.03 2.04
N THR A 31 -15.32 -8.66 0.82
CA THR A 31 -16.16 -9.50 -0.06
C THR A 31 -15.51 -10.87 -0.29
N TYR A 32 -14.19 -10.92 -0.50
CA TYR A 32 -13.47 -12.19 -0.61
C TYR A 32 -13.55 -13.03 0.68
N ALA A 33 -13.37 -12.40 1.84
CA ALA A 33 -13.49 -13.07 3.13
C ALA A 33 -14.91 -13.61 3.35
N LEU A 34 -15.94 -12.86 2.97
CA LEU A 34 -17.33 -13.29 3.05
C LEU A 34 -17.66 -14.43 2.10
N ARG A 35 -17.09 -14.47 0.90
CA ARG A 35 -17.21 -15.62 -0.01
C ARG A 35 -16.61 -16.91 0.57
N LEU A 36 -15.49 -16.79 1.31
CA LEU A 36 -14.92 -17.95 2.01
C LEU A 36 -15.84 -18.46 3.11
N PHE A 37 -16.50 -17.56 3.83
CA PHE A 37 -17.44 -17.91 4.87
C PHE A 37 -18.72 -18.49 4.29
N ASP A 38 -19.31 -17.88 3.27
CA ASP A 38 -20.49 -18.37 2.57
C ASP A 38 -20.29 -19.81 2.04
N ARG A 39 -19.14 -20.05 1.39
CA ARG A 39 -18.81 -21.40 0.92
C ARG A 39 -18.72 -22.41 2.06
N TYR A 40 -18.12 -22.01 3.17
CA TYR A 40 -18.01 -22.87 4.34
C TYR A 40 -19.39 -23.25 4.90
N LEU A 41 -20.32 -22.29 4.98
CA LEU A 41 -21.69 -22.56 5.42
C LEU A 41 -22.39 -23.56 4.49
N VAL A 42 -22.20 -23.45 3.18
CA VAL A 42 -22.71 -24.41 2.19
C VAL A 42 -22.08 -25.80 2.38
N GLU A 43 -20.75 -25.87 2.55
CA GLU A 43 -20.01 -27.12 2.80
C GLU A 43 -20.46 -27.83 4.07
N GLN A 44 -20.88 -27.07 5.09
CA GLN A 44 -21.41 -27.60 6.35
C GLN A 44 -22.93 -27.84 6.33
N SER A 45 -23.58 -27.62 5.18
CA SER A 45 -25.03 -27.79 5.01
C SER A 45 -25.86 -26.99 6.03
N ILE A 46 -25.42 -25.79 6.37
CA ILE A 46 -26.14 -24.91 7.28
C ILE A 46 -27.31 -24.27 6.53
N THR A 47 -28.52 -24.61 6.95
CA THR A 47 -29.76 -24.13 6.34
C THR A 47 -30.51 -23.12 7.18
N ASP A 48 -30.09 -22.89 8.42
CA ASP A 48 -30.70 -21.93 9.34
C ASP A 48 -29.67 -21.01 9.92
N VAL A 49 -30.05 -19.73 10.07
CA VAL A 49 -29.18 -18.70 10.66
C VAL A 49 -28.90 -18.98 12.15
N ASP A 50 -29.88 -19.53 12.84
CA ASP A 50 -29.76 -19.91 14.27
C ASP A 50 -28.80 -21.10 14.50
N ALA A 51 -28.53 -21.89 13.44
CA ALA A 51 -27.53 -22.95 13.50
C ALA A 51 -26.08 -22.46 13.42
N ILE A 52 -25.88 -21.15 13.21
CA ILE A 52 -24.55 -20.55 13.23
C ILE A 52 -24.13 -20.28 14.67
N THR A 53 -23.58 -21.31 15.31
CA THR A 53 -23.10 -21.25 16.70
C THR A 53 -21.67 -20.69 16.81
N SER A 54 -21.24 -20.36 18.03
CA SER A 54 -19.85 -19.96 18.27
C SER A 54 -18.86 -21.06 17.89
N GLU A 55 -19.18 -22.33 18.18
CA GLU A 55 -18.35 -23.49 17.84
C GLU A 55 -18.15 -23.64 16.33
N LEU A 56 -19.21 -23.37 15.54
CA LEU A 56 -19.14 -23.39 14.07
C LEU A 56 -18.17 -22.29 13.57
N LEU A 57 -18.26 -21.08 14.15
CA LEU A 57 -17.40 -19.96 13.80
C LEU A 57 -15.95 -20.20 14.19
N ASP A 58 -15.70 -20.77 15.36
CA ASP A 58 -14.37 -21.16 15.81
C ASP A 58 -13.74 -22.18 14.87
N THR A 59 -14.52 -23.21 14.48
CA THR A 59 -14.10 -24.22 13.51
C THR A 59 -13.77 -23.60 12.16
N PHE A 60 -14.59 -22.66 11.68
CA PHE A 60 -14.30 -21.92 10.45
C PHE A 60 -12.99 -21.14 10.57
N LEU A 61 -12.81 -20.37 11.64
CA LEU A 61 -11.61 -19.56 11.85
C LEU A 61 -10.34 -20.42 11.97
N VAL A 62 -10.42 -21.57 12.62
CA VAL A 62 -9.33 -22.54 12.73
C VAL A 62 -9.03 -23.20 11.37
N SER A 63 -10.05 -23.56 10.59
CA SER A 63 -9.89 -24.17 9.27
C SER A 63 -9.17 -23.27 8.26
N ARG A 64 -9.22 -21.96 8.47
CA ARG A 64 -8.59 -20.93 7.61
C ARG A 64 -7.25 -20.49 8.23
N ARG A 65 -6.25 -21.38 8.23
CA ARG A 65 -4.91 -21.08 8.78
C ARG A 65 -4.41 -19.73 8.30
N ARG A 66 -4.08 -18.84 9.23
CA ARG A 66 -3.53 -17.51 9.00
C ARG A 66 -2.18 -17.40 9.71
N ASN A 67 -1.12 -17.21 8.91
CA ASN A 67 0.25 -17.16 9.43
C ASN A 67 0.56 -15.89 10.25
N SER A 68 -0.28 -14.86 10.14
CA SER A 68 -0.09 -13.63 10.91
C SER A 68 -1.32 -13.26 11.73
N PRO A 69 -1.14 -12.76 12.97
CA PRO A 69 -2.24 -12.22 13.79
C PRO A 69 -3.09 -11.19 13.05
N ARG A 70 -2.46 -10.32 12.29
CA ARG A 70 -3.14 -9.29 11.50
C ARG A 70 -4.12 -9.87 10.47
N SER A 71 -3.71 -10.95 9.78
CA SER A 71 -4.59 -11.59 8.79
C SER A 71 -5.76 -12.32 9.44
N TYR A 72 -5.54 -12.91 10.62
CA TYR A 72 -6.59 -13.50 11.43
C TYR A 72 -7.55 -12.42 11.93
N ASN A 73 -7.03 -11.34 12.52
CA ASN A 73 -7.81 -10.22 13.04
C ASN A 73 -8.64 -9.53 11.96
N HIS A 74 -8.12 -9.48 10.72
CA HIS A 74 -8.87 -8.97 9.58
C HIS A 74 -10.09 -9.85 9.28
N LEU A 75 -9.93 -11.17 9.17
CA LEU A 75 -11.04 -12.11 8.94
C LEU A 75 -12.07 -12.04 10.06
N LEU A 76 -11.62 -12.10 11.31
CA LEU A 76 -12.46 -11.95 12.50
C LEU A 76 -13.23 -10.63 12.48
N GLY A 77 -12.57 -9.52 12.14
CA GLY A 77 -13.19 -8.20 12.05
C GLY A 77 -14.22 -8.08 10.91
N VAL A 78 -14.07 -8.84 9.82
CA VAL A 78 -15.08 -8.90 8.75
C VAL A 78 -16.32 -9.60 9.26
N LEU A 79 -16.17 -10.78 9.89
CA LEU A 79 -17.30 -11.53 10.47
C LEU A 79 -18.01 -10.72 11.56
N ARG A 80 -17.24 -10.08 12.46
CA ARG A 80 -17.81 -9.22 13.51
C ARG A 80 -18.71 -8.15 12.93
N ARG A 81 -18.24 -7.42 11.91
CA ARG A 81 -19.04 -6.37 11.26
C ARG A 81 -20.28 -6.91 10.55
N LEU A 82 -20.23 -8.14 10.01
CA LEU A 82 -21.39 -8.78 9.44
C LEU A 82 -22.41 -9.12 10.54
N PHE A 83 -21.99 -9.82 11.61
CA PHE A 83 -22.89 -10.24 12.68
C PHE A 83 -23.46 -9.05 13.47
N ASP A 84 -22.66 -8.00 13.71
CA ASP A 84 -23.17 -6.75 14.32
C ASP A 84 -24.24 -6.11 13.41
N TRP A 85 -24.06 -6.15 12.10
CA TRP A 85 -25.06 -5.64 11.17
C TRP A 85 -26.33 -6.53 11.18
N LEU A 86 -26.22 -7.86 11.23
CA LEU A 86 -27.36 -8.78 11.34
C LEU A 86 -28.17 -8.52 12.62
N VAL A 87 -27.50 -8.31 13.75
CA VAL A 87 -28.15 -7.94 15.02
C VAL A 87 -28.87 -6.60 14.88
N ASN A 88 -28.23 -5.60 14.28
CA ASN A 88 -28.82 -4.28 14.07
C ASN A 88 -30.03 -4.29 13.11
N GLN A 89 -30.11 -5.30 12.21
CA GLN A 89 -31.27 -5.50 11.35
C GLN A 89 -32.38 -6.36 12.02
N GLY A 90 -32.18 -6.81 13.24
CA GLY A 90 -33.13 -7.67 13.94
C GLY A 90 -33.16 -9.11 13.42
N LEU A 91 -32.21 -9.51 12.56
CA LEU A 91 -32.11 -10.87 11.99
C LEU A 91 -31.47 -11.86 12.98
N LEU A 92 -30.80 -11.36 14.00
CA LEU A 92 -30.22 -12.12 15.11
C LEU A 92 -30.46 -11.36 16.42
N LEU A 93 -30.74 -12.08 17.51
CA LEU A 93 -30.86 -11.49 18.84
C LEU A 93 -29.51 -11.02 19.40
N ARG A 94 -28.45 -11.78 19.12
CA ARG A 94 -27.08 -11.51 19.55
C ARG A 94 -26.07 -12.08 18.56
N SER A 95 -24.88 -11.48 18.53
CA SER A 95 -23.77 -12.01 17.72
C SER A 95 -23.29 -13.35 18.32
N PRO A 96 -23.19 -14.42 17.51
CA PRO A 96 -22.60 -15.69 17.94
C PRO A 96 -21.07 -15.64 18.01
N LEU A 97 -20.43 -14.54 17.56
CA LEU A 97 -18.96 -14.41 17.48
C LEU A 97 -18.37 -13.99 18.82
N CYS A 98 -17.79 -14.95 19.55
CA CYS A 98 -17.19 -14.75 20.87
C CYS A 98 -15.67 -14.49 20.82
N ASP A 99 -15.00 -14.83 19.72
CA ASP A 99 -13.56 -14.77 19.55
C ASP A 99 -12.95 -13.38 19.78
N ARG A 100 -11.75 -13.38 20.37
CA ARG A 100 -10.96 -12.16 20.58
C ARG A 100 -9.87 -12.02 19.54
N PRO A 101 -9.53 -10.77 19.16
CA PRO A 101 -8.39 -10.52 18.30
C PRO A 101 -7.10 -11.08 18.90
N ARG A 102 -6.27 -11.69 18.07
CA ARG A 102 -4.93 -12.12 18.47
C ARG A 102 -4.05 -10.89 18.68
N ARG A 103 -3.21 -10.95 19.71
CA ARG A 103 -2.22 -9.88 19.95
C ARG A 103 -1.29 -9.76 18.76
N GLU A 104 -1.20 -8.58 18.19
CA GLU A 104 -0.21 -8.29 17.15
C GLU A 104 1.16 -8.20 17.82
N THR A 105 2.06 -9.08 17.43
CA THR A 105 3.47 -9.01 17.80
C THR A 105 4.14 -7.89 17.00
N SER A 106 5.30 -7.42 17.47
CA SER A 106 6.05 -6.27 16.96
C SER A 106 5.97 -6.12 15.44
N GLN A 107 5.65 -4.92 14.97
CA GLN A 107 5.73 -4.59 13.55
C GLN A 107 7.21 -4.67 13.14
N ARG A 108 7.49 -5.46 12.08
CA ARG A 108 8.82 -5.46 11.49
C ARG A 108 9.15 -4.07 10.96
N VAL A 109 10.36 -3.63 11.16
CA VAL A 109 10.87 -2.39 10.58
C VAL A 109 10.78 -2.49 9.04
N PRO A 110 10.26 -1.49 8.33
CA PRO A 110 10.21 -1.53 6.88
C PRO A 110 11.62 -1.55 6.29
N PHE A 111 11.81 -2.36 5.24
CA PHE A 111 13.04 -2.30 4.46
C PHE A 111 13.17 -0.94 3.77
N LEU A 112 14.34 -0.34 3.84
CA LEU A 112 14.64 0.93 3.19
C LEU A 112 15.70 0.74 2.10
N PHE A 113 15.43 1.32 0.93
CA PHE A 113 16.41 1.44 -0.14
C PHE A 113 17.20 2.73 0.09
N ASP A 114 18.48 2.62 0.39
CA ASP A 114 19.38 3.76 0.34
C ASP A 114 19.58 4.23 -1.11
N LYS A 115 20.30 5.33 -1.28
CA LYS A 115 20.52 5.94 -2.60
C LYS A 115 21.26 5.01 -3.57
N GLU A 116 22.22 4.24 -3.07
CA GLU A 116 23.04 3.36 -3.91
C GLU A 116 22.25 2.12 -4.32
N LEU A 117 21.54 1.51 -3.38
CA LEU A 117 20.68 0.37 -3.66
C LEU A 117 19.54 0.74 -4.62
N ALA A 118 18.94 1.94 -4.44
CA ALA A 118 17.93 2.44 -5.35
C ALA A 118 18.49 2.64 -6.77
N ARG A 119 19.72 3.17 -6.91
CA ARG A 119 20.39 3.29 -8.20
C ARG A 119 20.62 1.93 -8.85
N ARG A 120 21.09 0.93 -8.09
CA ARG A 120 21.26 -0.44 -8.57
C ARG A 120 19.91 -1.03 -9.03
N LEU A 121 18.85 -0.86 -8.24
CA LEU A 121 17.51 -1.29 -8.62
C LEU A 121 17.07 -0.69 -9.94
N LEU A 122 17.18 0.61 -10.10
CA LEU A 122 16.80 1.32 -11.33
C LEU A 122 17.62 0.85 -12.54
N ASN A 123 18.91 0.58 -12.35
CA ASN A 123 19.78 0.08 -13.40
C ASN A 123 19.41 -1.35 -13.81
N VAL A 124 19.21 -2.26 -12.87
CA VAL A 124 18.76 -3.63 -13.15
C VAL A 124 17.39 -3.60 -13.84
N ALA A 125 16.46 -2.77 -13.36
CA ALA A 125 15.14 -2.62 -13.96
C ALA A 125 15.22 -2.14 -15.42
N ARG A 126 16.09 -1.16 -15.72
CA ARG A 126 16.28 -0.64 -17.08
C ARG A 126 16.74 -1.70 -18.09
N ASN A 127 17.51 -2.68 -17.62
CA ASN A 127 18.09 -3.73 -18.43
C ASN A 127 17.25 -5.02 -18.45
N LEU A 128 16.02 -4.99 -17.96
CA LEU A 128 15.12 -6.14 -18.05
C LEU A 128 14.85 -6.48 -19.52
N PRO A 129 15.05 -7.74 -19.94
CA PRO A 129 14.78 -8.15 -21.31
C PRO A 129 13.28 -8.09 -21.63
N ASP A 130 12.99 -7.73 -22.86
CA ASP A 130 11.65 -7.85 -23.42
C ASP A 130 11.24 -9.31 -23.56
N ASN A 131 9.94 -9.54 -23.57
CA ASN A 131 9.37 -10.84 -23.90
C ASN A 131 8.15 -10.65 -24.84
N PRO A 132 7.62 -11.73 -25.46
CA PRO A 132 6.50 -11.61 -26.39
C PRO A 132 5.24 -10.94 -25.84
N TYR A 133 5.08 -10.90 -24.50
CA TYR A 133 3.91 -10.33 -23.83
C TYR A 133 4.16 -8.92 -23.25
N ALA A 134 5.42 -8.50 -23.15
CA ALA A 134 5.81 -7.25 -22.52
C ALA A 134 7.03 -6.64 -23.25
N LEU A 135 6.76 -5.83 -24.26
CA LEU A 135 7.75 -5.00 -24.94
C LEU A 135 8.00 -3.72 -24.16
N LEU A 136 9.21 -3.15 -24.29
CA LEU A 136 9.69 -2.00 -23.51
C LEU A 136 9.66 -2.26 -21.99
N ARG A 137 9.87 -3.52 -21.61
CA ARG A 137 9.81 -3.95 -20.22
C ARG A 137 10.82 -3.20 -19.35
N GLY A 138 12.05 -3.06 -19.82
CA GLY A 138 13.11 -2.35 -19.10
C GLY A 138 12.76 -0.89 -18.84
N PRO A 139 12.53 -0.04 -19.85
CA PRO A 139 12.12 1.35 -19.68
C PRO A 139 10.89 1.52 -18.79
N THR A 140 9.90 0.63 -18.92
CA THR A 140 8.65 0.68 -18.17
C THR A 140 8.88 0.44 -16.67
N TYR A 141 9.57 -0.62 -16.28
CA TYR A 141 9.82 -0.89 -14.85
C TYR A 141 10.82 0.08 -14.24
N HIS A 142 11.82 0.54 -15.02
CA HIS A 142 12.69 1.63 -14.59
C HIS A 142 11.87 2.86 -14.18
N MET A 143 10.92 3.29 -15.04
CA MET A 143 10.10 4.47 -14.74
C MET A 143 9.13 4.24 -13.59
N ILE A 144 8.50 3.06 -13.50
CA ILE A 144 7.64 2.68 -12.37
C ILE A 144 8.41 2.79 -11.04
N PHE A 145 9.60 2.18 -10.94
CA PHE A 145 10.39 2.21 -9.71
C PHE A 145 10.96 3.59 -9.42
N ALA A 146 11.29 4.37 -10.46
CA ALA A 146 11.70 5.76 -10.30
C ALA A 146 10.59 6.62 -9.68
N LEU A 147 9.34 6.44 -10.09
CA LEU A 147 8.19 7.14 -9.51
C LEU A 147 7.89 6.69 -8.08
N LEU A 148 8.00 5.39 -7.78
CA LEU A 148 7.82 4.86 -6.43
C LEU A 148 8.86 5.41 -5.46
N TYR A 149 10.14 5.46 -5.88
CA TYR A 149 11.24 5.95 -5.06
C TYR A 149 11.34 7.48 -5.03
N GLY A 150 11.18 8.15 -6.18
CA GLY A 150 11.42 9.59 -6.31
C GLY A 150 10.23 10.47 -5.92
N LEU A 151 8.99 9.94 -6.00
CA LEU A 151 7.76 10.66 -5.64
C LEU A 151 6.94 9.96 -4.56
N GLY A 152 7.38 8.82 -4.08
CA GLY A 152 6.69 8.09 -3.02
C GLY A 152 5.26 7.65 -3.38
N LEU A 153 4.95 7.43 -4.66
CA LEU A 153 3.63 6.99 -5.09
C LEU A 153 3.28 5.60 -4.55
N ARG A 154 1.99 5.31 -4.40
CA ARG A 154 1.54 3.95 -4.12
C ARG A 154 1.54 3.12 -5.41
N VAL A 155 1.86 1.82 -5.30
CA VAL A 155 1.84 0.92 -6.46
C VAL A 155 0.49 0.90 -7.17
N GLY A 156 -0.60 1.02 -6.43
CA GLY A 156 -1.95 1.10 -7.00
C GLY A 156 -2.24 2.43 -7.70
N GLU A 157 -1.58 3.51 -7.34
CA GLU A 157 -1.68 4.80 -8.03
C GLU A 157 -0.98 4.72 -9.39
N ILE A 158 0.21 4.14 -9.42
CA ILE A 158 0.95 3.89 -10.66
C ILE A 158 0.20 2.96 -11.61
N SER A 159 -0.39 1.88 -11.08
CA SER A 159 -1.17 0.93 -11.89
C SER A 159 -2.40 1.55 -12.57
N ARG A 160 -2.93 2.65 -12.04
CA ARG A 160 -4.11 3.35 -12.59
C ARG A 160 -3.79 4.67 -13.28
N LEU A 161 -2.52 5.05 -13.36
CA LEU A 161 -2.10 6.31 -13.97
C LEU A 161 -2.43 6.29 -15.47
N CYS A 162 -3.13 7.31 -15.96
CA CYS A 162 -3.42 7.51 -17.38
C CYS A 162 -2.55 8.63 -17.96
N ARG A 163 -2.50 8.73 -19.30
CA ARG A 163 -1.74 9.77 -20.00
C ARG A 163 -2.18 11.17 -19.57
N LYS A 164 -3.49 11.42 -19.47
CA LYS A 164 -4.08 12.70 -19.03
C LYS A 164 -3.74 13.12 -17.60
N ASP A 165 -3.25 12.19 -16.79
CA ASP A 165 -2.89 12.48 -15.40
C ASP A 165 -1.48 13.07 -15.28
N VAL A 166 -0.71 13.14 -16.37
CA VAL A 166 0.64 13.69 -16.40
C VAL A 166 0.64 15.04 -17.12
N ASP A 167 0.70 16.12 -16.35
CA ASP A 167 0.76 17.49 -16.84
C ASP A 167 2.23 17.96 -16.89
N PHE A 168 2.80 17.98 -18.10
CA PHE A 168 4.17 18.44 -18.32
C PHE A 168 4.32 19.97 -18.29
N GLN A 169 3.25 20.71 -18.54
CA GLN A 169 3.33 22.18 -18.51
C GLN A 169 3.49 22.68 -17.08
N ARG A 170 2.78 22.06 -16.15
CA ARG A 170 2.83 22.40 -14.73
C ARG A 170 3.78 21.50 -13.92
N ASN A 171 4.35 20.47 -14.53
CA ASN A 171 5.14 19.44 -13.85
C ASN A 171 4.38 18.78 -12.69
N LEU A 172 3.16 18.33 -12.94
CA LEU A 172 2.27 17.74 -11.95
C LEU A 172 1.74 16.37 -12.39
N LEU A 173 1.61 15.46 -11.42
CA LEU A 173 0.79 14.26 -11.55
C LEU A 173 -0.55 14.47 -10.84
N VAL A 174 -1.65 14.16 -11.50
CA VAL A 174 -3.00 14.13 -10.92
C VAL A 174 -3.28 12.71 -10.45
N ILE A 175 -3.13 12.45 -9.17
CA ILE A 175 -3.42 11.13 -8.60
C ILE A 175 -4.89 11.05 -8.22
N ARG A 176 -5.65 10.31 -9.03
CA ARG A 176 -7.11 10.16 -8.88
C ARG A 176 -7.47 8.95 -8.02
N GLN A 177 -8.66 8.98 -7.45
CA GLN A 177 -9.28 7.85 -6.75
C GLN A 177 -8.34 7.15 -5.74
N THR A 178 -7.73 7.93 -4.86
CA THR A 178 -6.99 7.38 -3.73
C THR A 178 -7.96 6.79 -2.70
N LYS A 179 -7.45 6.24 -1.63
CA LYS A 179 -8.27 5.77 -0.50
C LYS A 179 -9.27 6.88 -0.09
N PHE A 180 -10.56 6.56 0.00
CA PHE A 180 -11.69 7.49 0.22
C PHE A 180 -12.01 8.43 -0.95
N SER A 181 -11.80 8.01 -2.20
CA SER A 181 -12.11 8.75 -3.43
C SER A 181 -11.49 10.17 -3.51
N LYS A 182 -10.46 10.44 -2.69
CA LYS A 182 -9.73 11.72 -2.72
C LYS A 182 -8.72 11.72 -3.86
N SER A 183 -8.60 12.87 -4.53
CA SER A 183 -7.54 13.12 -5.52
C SER A 183 -6.51 14.07 -4.93
N ARG A 184 -5.25 13.99 -5.40
CA ARG A 184 -4.20 14.92 -5.02
C ARG A 184 -3.29 15.23 -6.18
N LEU A 185 -2.63 16.39 -6.10
CA LEU A 185 -1.57 16.78 -7.01
C LEU A 185 -0.21 16.38 -6.43
N VAL A 186 0.66 15.85 -7.27
CA VAL A 186 2.03 15.47 -6.90
C VAL A 186 2.98 16.20 -7.85
N PRO A 187 3.62 17.30 -7.40
CA PRO A 187 4.60 18.00 -8.21
C PRO A 187 5.87 17.15 -8.40
N PHE A 188 6.50 17.29 -9.56
CA PHE A 188 7.77 16.66 -9.84
C PHE A 188 8.79 17.65 -10.42
N GLY A 189 10.06 17.39 -10.13
CA GLY A 189 11.16 18.27 -10.58
C GLY A 189 11.59 18.01 -12.03
N PRO A 190 12.47 18.89 -12.58
CA PRO A 190 12.89 18.83 -13.98
C PRO A 190 13.52 17.50 -14.39
N CYS A 191 14.30 16.86 -13.51
CA CYS A 191 14.90 15.55 -13.79
C CYS A 191 13.84 14.47 -14.00
N MET A 192 12.77 14.48 -13.18
CA MET A 192 11.67 13.54 -13.34
C MET A 192 10.86 13.84 -14.60
N ALA A 193 10.62 15.13 -14.90
CA ALA A 193 9.98 15.57 -16.13
C ALA A 193 10.69 15.02 -17.37
N LYS A 194 12.02 15.20 -17.42
CA LYS A 194 12.86 14.66 -18.53
C LYS A 194 12.74 13.14 -18.64
N SER A 195 12.78 12.42 -17.51
CA SER A 195 12.67 10.95 -17.51
C SER A 195 11.30 10.46 -17.96
N LEU A 196 10.23 11.13 -17.53
CA LEU A 196 8.86 10.84 -17.98
C LEU A 196 8.68 11.11 -19.46
N GLN A 197 9.21 12.23 -19.98
CA GLN A 197 9.16 12.54 -21.41
C GLN A 197 9.90 11.49 -22.22
N GLN A 198 11.12 11.14 -21.83
CA GLN A 198 11.90 10.09 -22.50
C GLN A 198 11.17 8.73 -22.54
N TYR A 199 10.45 8.40 -21.46
CA TYR A 199 9.66 7.19 -21.42
C TYR A 199 8.49 7.24 -22.41
N ILE A 200 7.76 8.37 -22.47
CA ILE A 200 6.66 8.57 -23.42
C ILE A 200 7.19 8.49 -24.86
N ASP A 201 8.23 9.24 -25.18
CA ASP A 201 8.83 9.25 -26.52
C ASP A 201 9.26 7.84 -26.98
N CYS A 202 9.81 7.05 -26.05
CA CYS A 202 10.17 5.66 -26.31
C CYS A 202 8.95 4.78 -26.59
N ARG A 203 7.87 4.98 -25.80
CA ARG A 203 6.63 4.22 -25.93
C ARG A 203 5.86 4.59 -27.18
N GLU A 204 5.73 5.88 -27.49
CA GLU A 204 5.00 6.37 -28.66
C GLU A 204 5.69 6.00 -29.98
N ARG A 205 7.02 5.99 -30.02
CA ARG A 205 7.78 5.46 -31.17
C ARG A 205 7.52 3.98 -31.43
N LYS A 206 7.18 3.21 -30.40
CA LYS A 206 6.97 1.76 -30.51
C LYS A 206 5.50 1.39 -30.78
N PHE A 207 4.55 2.11 -30.18
CA PHE A 207 3.14 1.74 -30.14
C PHE A 207 2.20 2.80 -30.69
N GLY A 208 2.72 3.96 -31.13
CA GLY A 208 1.91 5.10 -31.53
C GLY A 208 1.54 6.02 -30.37
N GLU A 209 0.92 7.15 -30.69
CA GLU A 209 0.56 8.21 -29.75
C GLU A 209 -0.41 7.72 -28.66
N LEU A 210 -0.13 8.13 -27.42
CA LEU A 210 -0.96 7.84 -26.27
C LEU A 210 -2.18 8.75 -26.24
N GLN A 211 -3.35 8.16 -26.24
CA GLN A 211 -4.59 8.89 -26.01
C GLN A 211 -4.74 9.29 -24.53
N PRO A 212 -5.51 10.36 -24.21
CA PRO A 212 -5.64 10.87 -22.84
C PRO A 212 -6.05 9.82 -21.81
N ASP A 213 -6.93 8.90 -22.16
CA ASP A 213 -7.45 7.85 -21.28
C ASP A 213 -6.64 6.55 -21.28
N ASP A 214 -5.61 6.47 -22.13
CA ASP A 214 -4.75 5.31 -22.17
C ASP A 214 -3.96 5.12 -20.87
N PRO A 215 -3.78 3.88 -20.42
CA PRO A 215 -2.92 3.59 -19.28
C PRO A 215 -1.50 4.09 -19.54
N PHE A 216 -0.96 4.90 -18.65
CA PHE A 216 0.40 5.42 -18.77
C PHE A 216 1.43 4.28 -18.81
N PHE A 217 1.21 3.25 -18.00
CA PHE A 217 2.00 2.02 -17.96
C PHE A 217 1.14 0.83 -18.40
N SER A 218 1.46 0.25 -19.55
CA SER A 218 0.73 -0.90 -20.08
C SER A 218 1.62 -1.84 -20.88
N PHE A 219 1.22 -3.10 -20.94
CA PHE A 219 1.70 -4.06 -21.93
C PHE A 219 0.50 -4.51 -22.78
N ARG A 220 0.64 -4.51 -24.11
CA ARG A 220 -0.45 -4.85 -25.04
C ARG A 220 -1.77 -4.12 -24.72
N ASN A 221 -1.68 -2.81 -24.44
CA ASN A 221 -2.81 -1.95 -24.06
C ASN A 221 -3.54 -2.34 -22.75
N CYS A 222 -3.04 -3.32 -22.00
CA CYS A 222 -3.55 -3.67 -20.69
C CYS A 222 -2.75 -2.98 -19.59
N PRO A 223 -3.40 -2.30 -18.63
CA PRO A 223 -2.71 -1.68 -17.48
C PRO A 223 -1.88 -2.71 -16.71
N ILE A 224 -0.68 -2.32 -16.28
CA ILE A 224 0.16 -3.21 -15.48
C ILE A 224 -0.43 -3.33 -14.08
N SER A 225 -0.76 -4.55 -13.66
CA SER A 225 -1.36 -4.82 -12.37
C SER A 225 -0.39 -4.57 -11.21
N ARG A 226 -0.92 -4.24 -10.03
CA ARG A 226 -0.14 -4.14 -8.78
C ARG A 226 0.65 -5.42 -8.50
N HIS A 227 0.05 -6.56 -8.80
CA HIS A 227 0.66 -7.88 -8.60
C HIS A 227 1.87 -8.06 -9.51
N THR A 228 1.74 -7.73 -10.79
CA THR A 228 2.82 -7.81 -11.79
C THR A 228 4.00 -6.91 -11.42
N ILE A 229 3.74 -5.67 -10.94
CA ILE A 229 4.78 -4.77 -10.44
C ILE A 229 5.52 -5.39 -9.25
N SER A 230 4.76 -5.98 -8.31
CA SER A 230 5.34 -6.63 -7.13
C SER A 230 6.18 -7.86 -7.51
N GLN A 231 5.67 -8.72 -8.38
CA GLN A 231 6.41 -9.89 -8.87
C GLN A 231 7.72 -9.50 -9.56
N THR A 232 7.69 -8.47 -10.41
CA THR A 232 8.90 -7.99 -11.09
C THR A 232 9.92 -7.42 -10.10
N LEU A 233 9.48 -6.66 -9.07
CA LEU A 233 10.42 -6.24 -8.03
C LEU A 233 11.05 -7.45 -7.34
N HIS A 234 10.26 -8.44 -6.92
CA HIS A 234 10.79 -9.64 -6.26
C HIS A 234 11.75 -10.42 -7.16
N SER A 235 11.53 -10.47 -8.48
CA SER A 235 12.47 -11.11 -9.41
C SER A 235 13.79 -10.34 -9.58
N ILE A 236 13.81 -9.04 -9.28
CA ILE A 236 15.01 -8.19 -9.35
C ILE A 236 15.85 -8.28 -8.05
N ILE A 237 15.21 -8.41 -6.88
CA ILE A 237 15.88 -8.37 -5.58
C ILE A 237 17.11 -9.28 -5.48
N PRO A 238 17.10 -10.54 -5.96
CA PRO A 238 18.29 -11.42 -5.92
C PRO A 238 19.52 -10.82 -6.65
N PHE A 239 19.31 -10.06 -7.72
CA PHE A 239 20.40 -9.42 -8.47
C PHE A 239 20.99 -8.17 -7.79
N LEU A 240 20.38 -7.73 -6.70
CA LEU A 240 20.84 -6.56 -5.94
C LEU A 240 21.84 -6.94 -4.83
N GLY A 241 22.02 -8.24 -4.55
CA GLY A 241 22.92 -8.68 -3.47
C GLY A 241 22.51 -8.16 -2.09
N VAL A 242 21.20 -8.09 -1.83
CA VAL A 242 20.67 -7.56 -0.58
C VAL A 242 20.51 -8.64 0.46
N SER A 243 21.09 -8.45 1.64
CA SER A 243 20.74 -9.17 2.86
C SER A 243 19.68 -8.40 3.64
N VAL A 244 18.64 -9.10 4.11
CA VAL A 244 17.60 -8.49 4.94
C VAL A 244 17.94 -8.77 6.41
N PRO A 245 18.20 -7.75 7.24
CA PRO A 245 18.50 -7.94 8.66
C PRO A 245 17.32 -8.59 9.41
N GLU A 246 17.62 -9.24 10.52
CA GLU A 246 16.60 -9.77 11.41
C GLU A 246 15.70 -8.62 11.93
N GLY A 247 14.40 -8.88 12.06
CA GLY A 247 13.44 -7.84 12.46
C GLY A 247 13.01 -6.89 11.36
N VAL A 248 13.67 -6.89 10.19
CA VAL A 248 13.31 -6.07 9.03
C VAL A 248 12.35 -6.84 8.11
N ALA A 249 11.36 -6.16 7.57
CA ALA A 249 10.45 -6.74 6.58
C ALA A 249 11.17 -6.93 5.22
N PRO A 250 10.86 -7.97 4.44
CA PRO A 250 11.46 -8.14 3.12
C PRO A 250 11.11 -6.98 2.18
N PRO A 251 12.00 -6.65 1.21
CA PRO A 251 11.76 -5.58 0.25
C PRO A 251 10.49 -5.82 -0.56
N ARG A 252 9.69 -4.77 -0.72
CA ARG A 252 8.44 -4.77 -1.49
C ARG A 252 8.23 -3.39 -2.13
N PRO A 253 7.33 -3.22 -3.12
CA PRO A 253 7.13 -1.91 -3.76
C PRO A 253 6.86 -0.77 -2.79
N HIS A 254 6.18 -1.05 -1.68
CA HIS A 254 5.91 -0.04 -0.66
C HIS A 254 7.17 0.41 0.10
N SER A 255 8.21 -0.41 0.12
CA SER A 255 9.52 -0.06 0.70
C SER A 255 10.17 1.14 0.00
N LEU A 256 9.97 1.29 -1.32
CA LEU A 256 10.45 2.45 -2.08
C LEU A 256 9.78 3.76 -1.63
N ARG A 257 8.49 3.70 -1.32
CA ARG A 257 7.76 4.83 -0.76
C ARG A 257 8.19 5.14 0.69
N HIS A 258 8.48 4.13 1.50
CA HIS A 258 9.06 4.32 2.82
C HIS A 258 10.41 5.03 2.71
N SER A 259 11.27 4.59 1.77
CA SER A 259 12.57 5.21 1.51
C SER A 259 12.45 6.68 1.08
N PHE A 260 11.46 7.02 0.23
CA PHE A 260 11.16 8.40 -0.13
C PHE A 260 10.81 9.25 1.09
N ALA A 261 9.92 8.75 1.95
CA ALA A 261 9.49 9.48 3.14
C ALA A 261 10.66 9.72 4.12
N VAL A 262 11.40 8.66 4.44
CA VAL A 262 12.57 8.73 5.33
C VAL A 262 13.66 9.61 4.73
N GLY A 263 13.99 9.46 3.45
CA GLY A 263 14.98 10.27 2.76
C GLY A 263 14.61 11.76 2.72
N THR A 264 13.32 12.09 2.64
CA THR A 264 12.83 13.48 2.72
C THR A 264 13.01 14.05 4.11
N LEU A 265 12.68 13.28 5.16
CA LEU A 265 12.87 13.70 6.55
C LEU A 265 14.36 13.90 6.87
N LEU A 266 15.22 12.95 6.50
CA LEU A 266 16.67 13.06 6.66
C LEU A 266 17.24 14.31 5.98
N ARG A 267 16.79 14.61 4.76
CA ARG A 267 17.20 15.83 4.07
C ARG A 267 16.82 17.08 4.84
N TRP A 268 15.59 17.17 5.37
CA TRP A 268 15.17 18.30 6.18
C TRP A 268 15.98 18.43 7.48
N TYR A 269 16.29 17.33 8.14
CA TYR A 269 17.21 17.34 9.29
C TYR A 269 18.57 17.92 8.91
N ARG A 270 19.18 17.46 7.80
CA ARG A 270 20.48 17.97 7.32
C ARG A 270 20.45 19.43 6.89
N GLU A 271 19.33 19.88 6.33
CA GLU A 271 19.07 21.28 5.98
C GLU A 271 18.72 22.16 7.20
N LYS A 272 18.81 21.62 8.43
CA LYS A 272 18.44 22.30 9.68
C LYS A 272 17.00 22.80 9.74
N LYS A 273 16.10 22.25 8.93
CA LYS A 273 14.67 22.48 9.00
C LYS A 273 14.06 21.63 10.12
N ASP A 274 13.00 22.13 10.77
CA ASP A 274 12.25 21.33 11.74
C ASP A 274 11.31 20.35 11.03
N PRO A 275 11.57 19.03 11.05
CA PRO A 275 10.71 18.09 10.37
C PRO A 275 9.28 18.06 10.89
N ALA A 276 9.04 18.43 12.16
CA ALA A 276 7.70 18.46 12.74
C ALA A 276 6.80 19.48 12.02
N GLN A 277 7.35 20.65 11.68
CA GLN A 277 6.62 21.68 10.93
C GLN A 277 6.23 21.23 9.51
N TYR A 278 7.08 20.40 8.87
CA TYR A 278 6.87 19.94 7.50
C TYR A 278 6.18 18.57 7.40
N LEU A 279 5.92 17.92 8.53
CA LEU A 279 5.31 16.58 8.55
C LEU A 279 3.93 16.56 7.87
N LEU A 280 3.14 17.61 8.07
CA LEU A 280 1.83 17.76 7.42
C LEU A 280 1.97 17.88 5.89
N HIS A 281 2.97 18.63 5.41
CA HIS A 281 3.24 18.74 3.98
C HIS A 281 3.62 17.39 3.37
N LEU A 282 4.50 16.62 4.04
CA LEU A 282 4.85 15.28 3.61
C LEU A 282 3.65 14.33 3.64
N SER A 283 2.83 14.42 4.68
CA SER A 283 1.59 13.65 4.81
C SER A 283 0.63 13.92 3.65
N THR A 284 0.42 15.20 3.33
CA THR A 284 -0.43 15.64 2.20
C THR A 284 0.15 15.17 0.87
N PHE A 285 1.44 15.35 0.64
CA PHE A 285 2.13 14.90 -0.57
C PHE A 285 1.99 13.39 -0.77
N LEU A 286 2.20 12.62 0.28
CA LEU A 286 2.01 11.17 0.28
C LEU A 286 0.52 10.78 0.17
N GLY A 287 -0.42 11.64 0.51
CA GLY A 287 -1.85 11.34 0.57
C GLY A 287 -2.18 10.39 1.71
N HIS A 288 -1.62 10.62 2.90
CA HIS A 288 -2.05 9.98 4.13
C HIS A 288 -3.31 10.69 4.65
N VAL A 289 -4.29 9.92 5.08
CA VAL A 289 -5.52 10.46 5.68
C VAL A 289 -5.26 10.95 7.11
N ASN A 290 -4.37 10.24 7.82
CA ASN A 290 -3.95 10.56 9.17
C ASN A 290 -2.45 10.90 9.17
N PRO A 291 -2.03 12.09 9.67
CA PRO A 291 -0.62 12.46 9.82
C PRO A 291 0.19 11.49 10.67
N GLU A 292 -0.42 10.79 11.64
CA GLU A 292 0.23 9.75 12.43
C GLU A 292 0.85 8.65 11.56
N SER A 293 0.23 8.35 10.41
CA SER A 293 0.79 7.40 9.43
C SER A 293 2.12 7.88 8.83
N THR A 294 2.43 9.19 8.94
CA THR A 294 3.70 9.78 8.52
C THR A 294 4.65 9.94 9.70
N ALA A 295 4.12 10.21 10.89
CA ALA A 295 4.91 10.35 12.12
C ALA A 295 5.70 9.07 12.46
N VAL A 296 5.17 7.90 12.09
CA VAL A 296 5.89 6.62 12.23
C VAL A 296 7.28 6.65 11.59
N TYR A 297 7.49 7.43 10.52
CA TYR A 297 8.79 7.53 9.87
C TYR A 297 9.85 8.24 10.72
N LEU A 298 9.47 9.05 11.71
CA LEU A 298 10.40 9.76 12.59
C LEU A 298 11.18 8.80 13.52
N THR A 299 10.70 7.59 13.74
CA THR A 299 11.28 6.63 14.69
C THR A 299 11.84 5.37 14.01
N ILE A 300 11.85 5.31 12.68
CA ILE A 300 12.11 4.05 11.96
C ILE A 300 13.61 3.80 11.72
N THR A 301 14.45 4.82 11.66
CA THR A 301 15.86 4.65 11.28
C THR A 301 16.82 5.19 12.33
N GLU A 302 17.94 4.47 12.47
CA GLU A 302 19.06 4.88 13.29
C GLU A 302 19.60 6.23 12.84
N ASP A 303 19.72 6.46 11.52
CA ASP A 303 20.15 7.74 10.95
C ASP A 303 19.27 8.91 11.41
N LEU A 304 17.94 8.75 11.42
CA LEU A 304 17.02 9.81 11.90
C LEU A 304 17.15 10.03 13.40
N LEU A 305 17.35 8.96 14.17
CA LEU A 305 17.54 9.05 15.61
C LEU A 305 18.89 9.69 15.93
N THR A 306 19.95 9.38 15.18
CA THR A 306 21.27 9.98 15.31
C THR A 306 21.22 11.49 15.02
N GLU A 307 20.66 11.89 13.87
CA GLU A 307 20.48 13.31 13.51
C GLU A 307 19.65 14.08 14.55
N ALA A 308 18.59 13.44 15.07
CA ALA A 308 17.78 14.03 16.14
C ALA A 308 18.59 14.15 17.46
N GLY A 309 19.36 13.11 17.80
CA GLY A 309 20.25 13.08 18.97
C GLY A 309 21.34 14.14 18.91
N GLU A 310 21.98 14.32 17.76
CA GLU A 310 22.99 15.37 17.54
C GLU A 310 22.41 16.78 17.75
N ARG A 311 21.21 17.05 17.25
CA ARG A 311 20.52 18.30 17.48
C ARG A 311 20.19 18.53 18.95
N PHE A 312 19.69 17.49 19.62
CA PHE A 312 19.41 17.56 21.05
C PHE A 312 20.70 17.83 21.84
N ALA A 313 21.81 17.17 21.49
CA ALA A 313 23.11 17.40 22.11
C ALA A 313 23.58 18.84 21.91
N GLN A 314 23.47 19.42 20.71
CA GLN A 314 23.79 20.80 20.43
C GLN A 314 22.93 21.80 21.24
N PHE A 315 21.62 21.49 21.39
CA PHE A 315 20.71 22.32 22.19
C PHE A 315 20.97 22.19 23.68
N SER A 316 21.30 21.02 24.19
CA SER A 316 21.49 20.76 25.62
C SER A 316 22.91 21.11 26.10
N ALA A 317 23.90 21.12 25.23
CA ALA A 317 25.29 21.38 25.59
C ALA A 317 25.53 22.74 26.35
N PRO A 318 24.90 23.86 25.98
CA PRO A 318 24.99 25.09 26.75
C PRO A 318 24.34 24.99 28.14
N LEU A 319 23.25 24.23 28.24
CA LEU A 319 22.52 24.05 29.51
C LEU A 319 23.31 23.16 30.48
N ILE A 320 23.96 22.11 29.98
CA ILE A 320 24.76 21.18 30.78
C ILE A 320 26.06 21.80 31.24
N LYS A 321 26.71 22.63 30.39
CA LYS A 321 27.94 23.37 30.76
C LYS A 321 27.73 24.45 31.81
N GLY A 322 26.51 24.91 32.02
CA GLY A 322 26.13 25.90 33.04
C GLY A 322 25.87 25.32 34.44
N VAL A 323 25.75 24.02 34.58
CA VAL A 323 25.57 23.35 35.88
C VAL A 323 26.98 23.02 36.43
N LYS A 324 27.55 23.90 37.24
CA LYS A 324 28.65 23.50 38.14
C LYS A 324 28.13 22.52 39.18
N LEU A 325 28.57 21.28 39.11
CA LEU A 325 28.41 20.26 40.16
C LEU A 325 29.21 20.66 41.39
#